data_dd7104dbfb12b2c541523802684b3df4
#
_entry.id   dd7104dbfb12b2c541523802684b3df4
#
_cell.length_a   1.000
_cell.length_b   1.000
_cell.length_c   1.000
_cell.angle_alpha   90.00
_cell.angle_beta   90.00
_cell.angle_gamma   90.00
#
_symmetry.space_group_name_H-M   'P 1'
#
loop_
_entity.id
_entity.type
_entity.pdbx_description
1 polymer ?
#
loop_
_entity_poly.entity_id
_entity_poly.type
_entity_poly.pdbx_seq_one_letter_code
_entity_poly.pdbx_strand_id
1 'polypeptide(L)'
;MGLTKKVLKRPVTTVLVVLCLIVFGLSSIFSSQLELIPEMEMPMLIVSAVYPGASPDDVDQLVISKIEDEIGTLSGVDSVTSMSSENFGMVLVQYDYDQNIDKAYDDLKKKLDGIKSDLPDDVDTPTIIEMDINSTPSITLAVNNDSVDNLYNYVNDDIVPEIEKLTSVASVDVSGGQEAYIKAELIPEKLSQYHVNMNTIIAALKSADFSMPIGSTSVGNKDLSVTSGTSFDTMELLKKIPITLGNGNIIYMEDVANIYNTVEAKDSIGRYDGKDTMTIGVKKNQDSDHITVSKAVQETMQTLKAQDPSLEYVVVNDYSDQISNSLKSVFQTMIMAVIIAMFIIWLFFGDIKASLIVGTSIPVSILAALILMKTMGFTLNVITLSSLVLGVGMMVDNSIVVLESCFRFTDKGGGFVETRKAAIDGTAAVLESIIGGTVTTCVVFIPLALISGMSGQMFKPLGFTIIFCMVASLISAMTIVPLCYCFYRPQEKEESPVGALIRAMQNGYRSIMKVLLKKKKTVLFTSVALLVAAFW
;
A
#
# COMPACT_ATOMS: atom_id res chain seq x y z
N MET A 1 11.04 40.94 -5.21
CA MET A 1 10.14 42.11 -5.07
C MET A 1 8.81 42.01 -5.83
N GLY A 2 8.72 41.27 -6.95
CA GLY A 2 7.51 41.25 -7.79
C GLY A 2 6.27 40.59 -7.18
N LEU A 3 6.42 39.43 -6.46
CA LEU A 3 5.30 38.61 -6.03
C LEU A 3 4.49 39.25 -4.91
N THR A 4 5.10 39.58 -3.78
CA THR A 4 4.44 40.23 -2.63
C THR A 4 3.76 41.52 -3.03
N LYS A 5 4.42 42.35 -3.85
CA LYS A 5 3.83 43.61 -4.36
C LYS A 5 2.60 43.37 -5.25
N LYS A 6 2.61 42.32 -6.09
CA LYS A 6 1.46 41.93 -6.92
C LYS A 6 0.30 41.41 -6.07
N VAL A 7 0.59 40.58 -5.07
CA VAL A 7 -0.38 40.02 -4.12
C VAL A 7 -1.11 41.12 -3.37
N LEU A 8 -0.37 42.06 -2.79
CA LEU A 8 -0.95 43.18 -2.03
C LEU A 8 -1.63 44.24 -2.91
N LYS A 9 -1.33 44.28 -4.21
CA LYS A 9 -2.08 45.12 -5.17
C LYS A 9 -3.46 44.55 -5.50
N ARG A 10 -3.62 43.21 -5.48
CA ARG A 10 -4.86 42.49 -5.84
C ARG A 10 -5.27 41.51 -4.75
N PRO A 11 -5.65 41.99 -3.55
CA PRO A 11 -5.91 41.15 -2.41
C PRO A 11 -7.06 40.15 -2.65
N VAL A 12 -8.13 40.60 -3.33
CA VAL A 12 -9.28 39.74 -3.65
C VAL A 12 -8.88 38.56 -4.53
N THR A 13 -8.06 38.80 -5.56
CA THR A 13 -7.55 37.74 -6.43
C THR A 13 -6.71 36.75 -5.64
N THR A 14 -5.89 37.22 -4.72
CA THR A 14 -5.06 36.34 -3.87
C THR A 14 -5.91 35.48 -2.94
N VAL A 15 -6.93 36.08 -2.29
CA VAL A 15 -7.86 35.31 -1.45
C VAL A 15 -8.60 34.24 -2.27
N LEU A 16 -9.01 34.57 -3.50
CA LEU A 16 -9.67 33.61 -4.38
C LEU A 16 -8.73 32.47 -4.76
N VAL A 17 -7.45 32.74 -5.07
CA VAL A 17 -6.44 31.68 -5.34
C VAL A 17 -6.23 30.80 -4.11
N VAL A 18 -6.16 31.38 -2.90
CA VAL A 18 -6.04 30.62 -1.65
C VAL A 18 -7.29 29.76 -1.43
N LEU A 19 -8.47 30.27 -1.72
CA LEU A 19 -9.72 29.52 -1.60
C LEU A 19 -9.76 28.34 -2.58
N CYS A 20 -9.36 28.56 -3.84
CA CYS A 20 -9.19 27.47 -4.81
C CYS A 20 -8.19 26.42 -4.32
N LEU A 21 -7.06 26.84 -3.77
CA LEU A 21 -6.04 25.93 -3.21
C LEU A 21 -6.61 25.11 -2.04
N ILE A 22 -7.43 25.73 -1.18
CA ILE A 22 -8.12 24.99 -0.10
C ILE A 22 -9.08 23.95 -0.68
N VAL A 23 -9.90 24.29 -1.66
CA VAL A 23 -10.85 23.36 -2.29
C VAL A 23 -10.10 22.19 -2.96
N PHE A 24 -9.08 22.48 -3.77
CA PHE A 24 -8.28 21.43 -4.42
C PHE A 24 -7.48 20.60 -3.41
N GLY A 25 -6.94 21.23 -2.35
CA GLY A 25 -6.23 20.53 -1.30
C GLY A 25 -7.12 19.58 -0.50
N LEU A 26 -8.34 20.02 -0.15
CA LEU A 26 -9.32 19.16 0.49
C LEU A 26 -9.76 18.02 -0.46
N SER A 27 -10.02 18.33 -1.73
CA SER A 27 -10.31 17.30 -2.74
C SER A 27 -9.17 16.27 -2.86
N SER A 28 -7.91 16.71 -2.74
CA SER A 28 -6.75 15.81 -2.77
C SER A 28 -6.78 14.82 -1.59
N ILE A 29 -7.17 15.25 -0.39
CA ILE A 29 -7.28 14.36 0.78
C ILE A 29 -8.32 13.25 0.53
N PHE A 30 -9.53 13.66 0.08
CA PHE A 30 -10.64 12.70 -0.10
C PHE A 30 -10.47 11.75 -1.29
N SER A 31 -9.59 12.08 -2.23
CA SER A 31 -9.38 11.29 -3.45
C SER A 31 -8.00 10.65 -3.51
N SER A 32 -7.20 10.74 -2.45
CA SER A 32 -5.93 10.00 -2.34
C SER A 32 -6.18 8.65 -1.69
N GLN A 33 -5.52 7.63 -2.20
CA GLN A 33 -5.52 6.30 -1.60
C GLN A 33 -4.85 6.34 -0.23
N LEU A 34 -5.47 5.63 0.72
CA LEU A 34 -5.02 5.55 2.10
C LEU A 34 -4.36 4.19 2.32
N GLU A 35 -3.06 4.19 2.52
CA GLU A 35 -2.26 3.00 2.71
C GLU A 35 -1.54 3.04 4.07
N LEU A 36 -1.10 1.89 4.57
CA LEU A 36 -0.28 1.85 5.78
C LEU A 36 1.16 2.25 5.48
N ILE A 37 1.71 1.69 4.42
CA ILE A 37 3.06 1.95 3.90
C ILE A 37 2.96 2.35 2.41
N PRO A 38 3.97 3.00 1.83
CA PRO A 38 3.98 3.25 0.39
C PRO A 38 3.87 1.93 -0.38
N GLU A 39 3.22 1.96 -1.54
CA GLU A 39 3.28 0.83 -2.46
C GLU A 39 4.74 0.57 -2.83
N MET A 40 5.15 -0.69 -2.67
CA MET A 40 6.50 -1.14 -2.97
C MET A 40 6.44 -2.18 -4.08
N GLU A 41 7.13 -1.92 -5.16
CA GLU A 41 7.32 -2.90 -6.22
C GLU A 41 8.59 -3.71 -5.92
N MET A 42 8.43 -5.02 -5.82
CA MET A 42 9.56 -5.94 -5.82
C MET A 42 9.78 -6.45 -7.25
N PRO A 43 10.91 -6.12 -7.87
CA PRO A 43 11.22 -6.62 -9.19
C PRO A 43 11.69 -8.07 -9.10
N MET A 44 10.80 -8.97 -8.70
CA MET A 44 11.07 -10.40 -8.49
C MET A 44 10.00 -11.25 -9.16
N LEU A 45 10.46 -12.24 -9.94
CA LEU A 45 9.61 -13.25 -10.54
C LEU A 45 10.02 -14.63 -10.02
N ILE A 46 9.04 -15.48 -9.76
CA ILE A 46 9.26 -16.86 -9.34
C ILE A 46 8.83 -17.76 -10.50
N VAL A 47 9.75 -18.61 -10.97
CA VAL A 47 9.43 -19.68 -11.89
C VAL A 47 9.27 -20.96 -11.09
N SER A 48 8.11 -21.60 -11.18
CA SER A 48 7.87 -22.90 -10.54
C SER A 48 7.64 -23.97 -11.58
N ALA A 49 8.23 -25.14 -11.37
CA ALA A 49 8.11 -26.32 -12.23
C ALA A 49 7.81 -27.55 -11.38
N VAL A 50 6.83 -28.34 -11.79
CA VAL A 50 6.47 -29.61 -11.15
C VAL A 50 6.93 -30.73 -12.02
N TYR A 51 7.69 -31.69 -11.45
CA TYR A 51 8.18 -32.89 -12.12
C TYR A 51 7.81 -34.13 -11.29
N PRO A 52 6.63 -34.72 -11.51
CA PRO A 52 6.13 -35.81 -10.69
C PRO A 52 7.05 -37.04 -10.72
N GLY A 53 7.36 -37.59 -9.56
CA GLY A 53 8.20 -38.79 -9.40
C GLY A 53 9.70 -38.56 -9.50
N ALA A 54 10.16 -37.32 -9.71
CA ALA A 54 11.56 -36.98 -9.82
C ALA A 54 12.24 -36.76 -8.47
N SER A 55 13.48 -37.19 -8.35
CA SER A 55 14.35 -36.87 -7.21
C SER A 55 14.78 -35.39 -7.25
N PRO A 56 15.24 -34.80 -6.13
CA PRO A 56 15.79 -33.42 -6.14
C PRO A 56 16.93 -33.25 -7.15
N ASP A 57 17.80 -34.24 -7.31
CA ASP A 57 18.91 -34.20 -8.27
C ASP A 57 18.42 -34.19 -9.73
N ASP A 58 17.36 -34.98 -10.04
CA ASP A 58 16.75 -35.00 -11.38
C ASP A 58 16.04 -33.66 -11.68
N VAL A 59 15.30 -33.12 -10.70
CA VAL A 59 14.67 -31.80 -10.82
C VAL A 59 15.73 -30.72 -11.10
N ASP A 60 16.85 -30.76 -10.39
CA ASP A 60 17.95 -29.82 -10.55
C ASP A 60 18.58 -29.88 -11.94
N GLN A 61 19.01 -31.08 -12.34
CA GLN A 61 19.79 -31.28 -13.58
C GLN A 61 18.93 -31.18 -14.85
N LEU A 62 17.71 -31.73 -14.83
CA LEU A 62 16.87 -31.86 -16.02
C LEU A 62 15.92 -30.69 -16.23
N VAL A 63 15.61 -29.91 -15.17
CA VAL A 63 14.64 -28.83 -15.22
C VAL A 63 15.28 -27.49 -14.81
N ILE A 64 15.76 -27.40 -13.57
CA ILE A 64 16.18 -26.13 -13.00
C ILE A 64 17.40 -25.56 -13.71
N SER A 65 18.45 -26.36 -13.94
CA SER A 65 19.66 -25.91 -14.65
C SER A 65 19.35 -25.36 -16.05
N LYS A 66 18.39 -25.95 -16.77
CA LYS A 66 17.99 -25.45 -18.10
C LYS A 66 17.25 -24.12 -18.02
N ILE A 67 16.40 -23.95 -16.98
CA ILE A 67 15.71 -22.70 -16.71
C ILE A 67 16.73 -21.61 -16.34
N GLU A 68 17.70 -21.92 -15.48
CA GLU A 68 18.77 -21.00 -15.09
C GLU A 68 19.63 -20.54 -16.27
N ASP A 69 20.00 -21.45 -17.17
CA ASP A 69 20.78 -21.16 -18.36
C ASP A 69 20.07 -20.11 -19.25
N GLU A 70 18.77 -20.23 -19.42
CA GLU A 70 17.99 -19.26 -20.21
C GLU A 70 17.78 -17.94 -19.46
N ILE A 71 17.55 -17.97 -18.16
CA ILE A 71 17.45 -16.77 -17.32
C ILE A 71 18.76 -16.00 -17.34
N GLY A 72 19.90 -16.67 -17.30
CA GLY A 72 21.23 -16.05 -17.40
C GLY A 72 21.48 -15.26 -18.69
N THR A 73 20.64 -15.44 -19.72
CA THR A 73 20.70 -14.66 -20.97
C THR A 73 19.86 -13.40 -20.95
N LEU A 74 19.01 -13.20 -19.92
CA LEU A 74 18.14 -12.04 -19.80
C LEU A 74 18.92 -10.82 -19.29
N SER A 75 18.52 -9.64 -19.74
CA SER A 75 19.09 -8.38 -19.29
C SER A 75 18.36 -7.85 -18.05
N GLY A 76 19.10 -7.19 -17.15
CA GLY A 76 18.53 -6.56 -15.95
C GLY A 76 18.29 -7.55 -14.80
N VAL A 77 18.79 -8.78 -14.90
CA VAL A 77 18.79 -9.75 -13.79
C VAL A 77 19.92 -9.41 -12.83
N ASP A 78 19.60 -9.17 -11.56
CA ASP A 78 20.54 -8.89 -10.48
C ASP A 78 21.02 -10.20 -9.83
N SER A 79 20.10 -11.10 -9.49
CA SER A 79 20.45 -12.40 -8.92
C SER A 79 19.40 -13.47 -9.26
N VAL A 80 19.87 -14.72 -9.27
CA VAL A 80 19.03 -15.91 -9.44
C VAL A 80 19.29 -16.85 -8.27
N THR A 81 18.22 -17.28 -7.63
CA THR A 81 18.29 -18.28 -6.54
C THR A 81 17.32 -19.40 -6.86
N SER A 82 17.79 -20.64 -6.87
CA SER A 82 16.97 -21.79 -7.16
C SER A 82 16.89 -22.75 -5.98
N MET A 83 15.82 -23.53 -5.96
CA MET A 83 15.57 -24.57 -4.99
C MET A 83 14.99 -25.80 -5.72
N SER A 84 15.63 -26.95 -5.52
CA SER A 84 15.20 -28.24 -6.06
C SER A 84 14.78 -29.16 -4.92
N SER A 85 13.56 -29.67 -4.99
CA SER A 85 12.96 -30.60 -4.03
C SER A 85 12.40 -31.82 -4.75
N GLU A 86 11.95 -32.81 -4.01
CA GLU A 86 11.25 -33.97 -4.60
C GLU A 86 9.98 -33.51 -5.29
N ASN A 87 9.82 -33.86 -6.58
CA ASN A 87 8.72 -33.48 -7.47
C ASN A 87 8.57 -31.98 -7.81
N PHE A 88 9.40 -31.08 -7.28
CA PHE A 88 9.19 -29.64 -7.41
C PHE A 88 10.50 -28.86 -7.51
N GLY A 89 10.54 -27.90 -8.43
CA GLY A 89 11.62 -26.93 -8.55
C GLY A 89 11.12 -25.51 -8.59
N MET A 90 11.88 -24.59 -8.03
CA MET A 90 11.57 -23.16 -8.00
C MET A 90 12.82 -22.34 -8.32
N VAL A 91 12.68 -21.33 -9.17
CA VAL A 91 13.73 -20.36 -9.47
C VAL A 91 13.21 -18.96 -9.16
N LEU A 92 13.85 -18.29 -8.23
CA LEU A 92 13.61 -16.90 -7.87
C LEU A 92 14.54 -16.02 -8.70
N VAL A 93 13.97 -15.16 -9.54
CA VAL A 93 14.68 -14.22 -10.41
C VAL A 93 14.49 -12.82 -9.87
N GLN A 94 15.55 -12.22 -9.38
CA GLN A 94 15.55 -10.84 -8.94
C GLN A 94 16.10 -9.94 -10.04
N TYR A 95 15.37 -8.89 -10.37
CA TYR A 95 15.77 -7.89 -11.36
C TYR A 95 16.24 -6.60 -10.69
N ASP A 96 16.94 -5.77 -11.44
CA ASP A 96 17.26 -4.41 -11.02
C ASP A 96 15.99 -3.58 -10.77
N TYR A 97 16.00 -2.69 -9.77
CA TYR A 97 14.84 -1.89 -9.37
C TYR A 97 14.37 -0.85 -10.40
N ASP A 98 15.17 -0.58 -11.42
CA ASP A 98 14.81 0.31 -12.54
C ASP A 98 14.26 -0.46 -13.76
N GLN A 99 14.22 -1.79 -13.68
CA GLN A 99 13.65 -2.65 -14.70
C GLN A 99 12.11 -2.63 -14.63
N ASN A 100 11.48 -2.57 -15.82
CA ASN A 100 10.03 -2.74 -15.91
C ASN A 100 9.67 -4.22 -15.75
N ILE A 101 8.92 -4.57 -14.69
CA ILE A 101 8.62 -5.95 -14.33
C ILE A 101 7.70 -6.63 -15.35
N ASP A 102 6.74 -5.90 -15.96
CA ASP A 102 5.85 -6.45 -16.98
C ASP A 102 6.65 -6.91 -18.20
N LYS A 103 7.62 -6.08 -18.62
CA LYS A 103 8.52 -6.44 -19.70
C LYS A 103 9.42 -7.61 -19.34
N ALA A 104 9.93 -7.63 -18.11
CA ALA A 104 10.75 -8.75 -17.60
C ALA A 104 9.95 -10.06 -17.59
N TYR A 105 8.68 -10.00 -17.18
CA TYR A 105 7.75 -11.12 -17.22
C TYR A 105 7.55 -11.65 -18.65
N ASP A 106 7.27 -10.76 -19.61
CA ASP A 106 7.07 -11.14 -21.02
C ASP A 106 8.34 -11.76 -21.62
N ASP A 107 9.50 -11.20 -21.32
CA ASP A 107 10.78 -11.70 -21.83
C ASP A 107 11.14 -13.06 -21.19
N LEU A 108 10.91 -13.22 -19.88
CA LEU A 108 11.08 -14.50 -19.17
C LEU A 108 10.13 -15.57 -19.74
N LYS A 109 8.85 -15.22 -19.95
CA LYS A 109 7.86 -16.13 -20.51
C LYS A 109 8.25 -16.63 -21.90
N LYS A 110 8.72 -15.75 -22.78
CA LYS A 110 9.21 -16.14 -24.11
C LYS A 110 10.38 -17.11 -24.03
N LYS A 111 11.27 -16.92 -23.05
CA LYS A 111 12.41 -17.82 -22.83
C LYS A 111 11.95 -19.20 -22.35
N LEU A 112 11.07 -19.25 -21.36
CA LEU A 112 10.50 -20.51 -20.86
C LEU A 112 9.71 -21.27 -21.93
N ASP A 113 8.92 -20.56 -22.73
CA ASP A 113 8.21 -21.17 -23.88
C ASP A 113 9.19 -21.75 -24.89
N GLY A 114 10.38 -21.16 -25.05
CA GLY A 114 11.42 -21.62 -25.96
C GLY A 114 12.06 -22.96 -25.56
N ILE A 115 12.22 -23.20 -24.26
CA ILE A 115 12.85 -24.44 -23.74
C ILE A 115 11.85 -25.55 -23.43
N LYS A 116 10.55 -25.34 -23.65
CA LYS A 116 9.51 -26.31 -23.34
C LYS A 116 9.77 -27.68 -23.99
N SER A 117 10.32 -27.71 -25.20
CA SER A 117 10.68 -28.94 -25.92
C SER A 117 11.95 -29.63 -25.39
N ASP A 118 12.75 -28.89 -24.60
CA ASP A 118 14.01 -29.40 -24.05
C ASP A 118 13.83 -29.99 -22.64
N LEU A 119 12.67 -29.75 -22.04
CA LEU A 119 12.28 -30.31 -20.75
C LEU A 119 11.73 -31.74 -20.95
N PRO A 120 11.84 -32.63 -19.95
CA PRO A 120 11.22 -33.96 -20.00
C PRO A 120 9.70 -33.90 -20.22
N ASP A 121 9.13 -34.84 -20.93
CA ASP A 121 7.70 -34.91 -21.28
C ASP A 121 6.76 -34.92 -20.06
N ASP A 122 7.26 -35.46 -18.94
CA ASP A 122 6.50 -35.59 -17.69
C ASP A 122 6.55 -34.32 -16.81
N VAL A 123 7.26 -33.28 -17.23
CA VAL A 123 7.31 -31.98 -16.52
C VAL A 123 6.13 -31.14 -16.89
N ASP A 124 5.40 -30.66 -15.89
CA ASP A 124 4.36 -29.67 -16.10
C ASP A 124 4.95 -28.36 -16.66
N THR A 125 4.17 -27.66 -17.48
CA THR A 125 4.62 -26.37 -18.04
C THR A 125 5.03 -25.42 -16.91
N PRO A 126 6.29 -24.93 -16.87
CA PRO A 126 6.71 -23.99 -15.84
C PRO A 126 5.81 -22.76 -15.78
N THR A 127 5.44 -22.35 -14.59
CA THR A 127 4.59 -21.19 -14.33
C THR A 127 5.40 -20.04 -13.74
N ILE A 128 5.07 -18.82 -14.16
CA ILE A 128 5.68 -17.60 -13.61
C ILE A 128 4.70 -16.98 -12.61
N ILE A 129 5.19 -16.71 -11.41
CA ILE A 129 4.43 -16.07 -10.33
C ILE A 129 5.12 -14.74 -10.02
N GLU A 130 4.38 -13.65 -10.11
CA GLU A 130 4.84 -12.34 -9.66
C GLU A 130 4.73 -12.24 -8.14
N MET A 131 5.81 -11.78 -7.49
CA MET A 131 5.79 -11.53 -6.06
C MET A 131 5.28 -10.11 -5.79
N ASP A 132 4.04 -10.01 -5.38
CA ASP A 132 3.43 -8.74 -4.97
C ASP A 132 3.31 -8.66 -3.45
N ILE A 133 4.14 -7.81 -2.82
CA ILE A 133 4.08 -7.55 -1.37
C ILE A 133 2.77 -6.84 -0.99
N ASN A 134 2.18 -6.10 -1.91
CA ASN A 134 0.95 -5.35 -1.68
C ASN A 134 -0.29 -6.26 -1.71
N SER A 135 -0.12 -7.55 -2.09
CA SER A 135 -1.21 -8.52 -2.16
C SER A 135 -1.63 -9.10 -0.81
N THR A 136 -1.27 -8.42 0.30
CA THR A 136 -1.76 -8.80 1.63
C THR A 136 -3.27 -8.59 1.74
N PRO A 137 -4.02 -9.55 2.38
CA PRO A 137 -5.45 -9.39 2.56
C PRO A 137 -5.80 -8.10 3.32
N SER A 138 -6.76 -7.33 2.81
CA SER A 138 -7.27 -6.12 3.47
C SER A 138 -7.97 -6.43 4.79
N ILE A 139 -8.69 -7.55 4.80
CA ILE A 139 -9.36 -8.10 5.97
C ILE A 139 -9.23 -9.62 5.96
N THR A 140 -9.01 -10.19 7.13
CA THR A 140 -8.97 -11.63 7.35
C THR A 140 -10.05 -12.02 8.35
N LEU A 141 -10.90 -12.94 7.96
CA LEU A 141 -12.01 -13.44 8.75
C LEU A 141 -11.76 -14.90 9.15
N ALA A 142 -12.12 -15.26 10.36
CA ALA A 142 -12.31 -16.66 10.75
C ALA A 142 -13.81 -16.94 10.77
N VAL A 143 -14.22 -17.97 10.05
CA VAL A 143 -15.64 -18.33 9.86
C VAL A 143 -15.90 -19.73 10.38
N ASN A 144 -17.01 -19.88 11.11
CA ASN A 144 -17.52 -21.19 11.55
C ASN A 144 -19.04 -21.25 11.37
N ASN A 145 -19.56 -22.44 11.18
CA ASN A 145 -20.99 -22.74 11.22
C ASN A 145 -21.19 -24.18 11.71
N ASP A 146 -21.61 -24.30 12.97
CA ASP A 146 -21.80 -25.61 13.63
C ASP A 146 -23.04 -26.38 13.09
N SER A 147 -23.88 -25.78 12.25
CA SER A 147 -25.10 -26.38 11.70
C SER A 147 -24.95 -26.99 10.30
N VAL A 148 -23.77 -26.82 9.67
CA VAL A 148 -23.50 -27.38 8.34
C VAL A 148 -22.64 -28.63 8.41
N ASP A 149 -22.91 -29.60 7.54
CA ASP A 149 -22.18 -30.87 7.48
C ASP A 149 -20.74 -30.69 6.97
N ASN A 150 -20.52 -29.74 6.05
CA ASN A 150 -19.21 -29.42 5.50
C ASN A 150 -18.99 -27.91 5.42
N LEU A 151 -18.10 -27.41 6.29
CA LEU A 151 -17.78 -25.99 6.36
C LEU A 151 -17.08 -25.48 5.10
N TYR A 152 -16.26 -26.32 4.45
CA TYR A 152 -15.54 -25.95 3.22
C TYR A 152 -16.52 -25.62 2.09
N ASN A 153 -17.49 -26.50 1.83
CA ASN A 153 -18.51 -26.26 0.80
C ASN A 153 -19.33 -25.02 1.14
N TYR A 154 -19.80 -24.90 2.38
CA TYR A 154 -20.57 -23.74 2.81
C TYR A 154 -19.83 -22.41 2.58
N VAL A 155 -18.55 -22.36 2.92
CA VAL A 155 -17.75 -21.14 2.71
C VAL A 155 -17.55 -20.84 1.22
N ASN A 156 -17.21 -21.85 0.42
CA ASN A 156 -16.92 -21.65 -1.01
C ASN A 156 -18.16 -21.45 -1.88
N ASP A 157 -19.30 -22.05 -1.51
CA ASP A 157 -20.52 -21.98 -2.32
C ASP A 157 -21.42 -20.82 -1.93
N ASP A 158 -21.48 -20.46 -0.62
CA ASP A 158 -22.43 -19.47 -0.11
C ASP A 158 -21.76 -18.13 0.29
N ILE A 159 -20.52 -18.15 0.85
CA ILE A 159 -19.89 -16.94 1.39
C ILE A 159 -18.97 -16.29 0.36
N VAL A 160 -18.03 -17.04 -0.21
CA VAL A 160 -17.02 -16.52 -1.14
C VAL A 160 -17.66 -15.82 -2.33
N PRO A 161 -18.69 -16.40 -3.02
CA PRO A 161 -19.29 -15.73 -4.17
C PRO A 161 -19.98 -14.40 -3.84
N GLU A 162 -20.51 -14.24 -2.62
CA GLU A 162 -21.10 -12.96 -2.19
C GLU A 162 -20.05 -11.89 -1.93
N ILE A 163 -18.86 -12.28 -1.44
CA ILE A 163 -17.74 -11.37 -1.25
C ILE A 163 -17.09 -10.99 -2.60
N GLU A 164 -16.95 -11.95 -3.52
CA GLU A 164 -16.37 -11.71 -4.86
C GLU A 164 -17.24 -10.81 -5.76
N LYS A 165 -18.55 -10.71 -5.49
CA LYS A 165 -19.43 -9.75 -6.19
C LYS A 165 -19.12 -8.29 -5.87
N LEU A 166 -18.39 -8.02 -4.81
CA LEU A 166 -18.03 -6.66 -4.41
C LEU A 166 -17.02 -6.08 -5.40
N THR A 167 -17.34 -4.94 -5.98
CA THR A 167 -16.48 -4.26 -6.98
C THR A 167 -15.12 -3.82 -6.45
N SER A 168 -14.99 -3.74 -5.12
CA SER A 168 -13.74 -3.36 -4.45
C SER A 168 -12.80 -4.55 -4.20
N VAL A 169 -13.26 -5.79 -4.40
CA VAL A 169 -12.52 -7.03 -4.14
C VAL A 169 -11.85 -7.52 -5.41
N ALA A 170 -10.59 -7.92 -5.33
CA ALA A 170 -9.83 -8.54 -6.41
C ALA A 170 -9.91 -10.06 -6.35
N SER A 171 -9.68 -10.63 -5.17
CA SER A 171 -9.71 -12.07 -4.93
C SER A 171 -10.01 -12.38 -3.47
N VAL A 172 -10.47 -13.60 -3.25
CA VAL A 172 -10.73 -14.15 -1.92
C VAL A 172 -9.90 -15.42 -1.76
N ASP A 173 -8.98 -15.41 -0.81
CA ASP A 173 -8.18 -16.57 -0.46
C ASP A 173 -8.84 -17.30 0.71
N VAL A 174 -9.05 -18.60 0.56
CA VAL A 174 -9.65 -19.43 1.60
C VAL A 174 -8.63 -20.46 2.07
N SER A 175 -8.51 -20.66 3.37
CA SER A 175 -7.65 -21.67 3.96
C SER A 175 -8.32 -22.38 5.14
N GLY A 176 -7.93 -23.62 5.38
CA GLY A 176 -8.58 -24.50 6.34
C GLY A 176 -9.77 -25.25 5.74
N GLY A 177 -10.39 -26.07 6.56
CA GLY A 177 -11.46 -26.98 6.10
C GLY A 177 -10.93 -28.22 5.38
N GLN A 178 -11.84 -29.00 4.86
CA GLN A 178 -11.54 -30.20 4.08
C GLN A 178 -12.55 -30.29 2.94
N GLU A 179 -12.05 -30.32 1.72
CA GLU A 179 -12.89 -30.57 0.57
C GLU A 179 -13.48 -31.99 0.64
N ALA A 180 -14.78 -32.09 0.46
CA ALA A 180 -15.46 -33.39 0.38
C ALA A 180 -15.42 -33.88 -1.07
N TYR A 181 -15.01 -35.10 -1.26
CA TYR A 181 -14.98 -35.75 -2.57
C TYR A 181 -15.48 -37.17 -2.50
N ILE A 182 -15.88 -37.73 -3.65
CA ILE A 182 -16.29 -39.12 -3.78
C ILE A 182 -15.05 -39.92 -4.18
N LYS A 183 -14.65 -40.84 -3.32
CA LYS A 183 -13.53 -41.77 -3.59
C LYS A 183 -14.06 -43.06 -4.16
N ALA A 184 -13.54 -43.47 -5.34
CA ALA A 184 -13.75 -44.77 -5.92
C ALA A 184 -12.47 -45.61 -5.75
N GLU A 185 -12.41 -46.41 -4.72
CA GLU A 185 -11.28 -47.27 -4.39
C GLU A 185 -11.42 -48.59 -5.13
N LEU A 186 -10.54 -48.83 -6.09
CA LEU A 186 -10.60 -50.01 -6.94
C LEU A 186 -10.23 -51.29 -6.16
N ILE A 187 -10.95 -52.39 -6.43
CA ILE A 187 -10.73 -53.70 -5.79
C ILE A 187 -9.88 -54.57 -6.73
N PRO A 188 -8.57 -54.80 -6.42
CA PRO A 188 -7.64 -55.51 -7.32
C PRO A 188 -8.10 -56.92 -7.73
N GLU A 189 -8.74 -57.66 -6.82
CA GLU A 189 -9.26 -58.99 -7.06
C GLU A 189 -10.37 -58.98 -8.10
N LYS A 190 -11.24 -57.98 -8.04
CA LYS A 190 -12.34 -57.78 -9.00
C LYS A 190 -11.84 -57.36 -10.37
N LEU A 191 -10.86 -56.45 -10.41
CA LEU A 191 -10.21 -56.04 -11.66
C LEU A 191 -9.59 -57.22 -12.37
N SER A 192 -8.89 -58.11 -11.65
CA SER A 192 -8.30 -59.31 -12.17
C SER A 192 -9.38 -60.31 -12.63
N GLN A 193 -10.46 -60.49 -11.88
CA GLN A 193 -11.58 -61.37 -12.20
C GLN A 193 -12.29 -60.96 -13.51
N TYR A 194 -12.52 -59.67 -13.71
CA TYR A 194 -13.19 -59.11 -14.90
C TYR A 194 -12.22 -58.79 -16.04
N HIS A 195 -10.91 -58.97 -15.84
CA HIS A 195 -9.84 -58.58 -16.78
C HIS A 195 -9.92 -57.12 -17.22
N VAL A 196 -10.21 -56.22 -16.28
CA VAL A 196 -10.28 -54.77 -16.49
C VAL A 196 -9.00 -54.14 -16.03
N ASN A 197 -8.43 -53.25 -16.86
CA ASN A 197 -7.28 -52.46 -16.50
C ASN A 197 -7.68 -51.02 -16.15
N MET A 198 -6.77 -50.26 -15.51
CA MET A 198 -7.00 -48.88 -15.11
C MET A 198 -7.40 -48.01 -16.29
N ASN A 199 -6.78 -48.16 -17.45
CA ASN A 199 -7.08 -47.33 -18.64
C ASN A 199 -8.53 -47.54 -19.12
N THR A 200 -9.08 -48.77 -18.99
CA THR A 200 -10.48 -49.03 -19.33
C THR A 200 -11.43 -48.29 -18.39
N ILE A 201 -11.10 -48.19 -17.11
CA ILE A 201 -11.90 -47.44 -16.13
C ILE A 201 -11.80 -45.95 -16.40
N ILE A 202 -10.60 -45.43 -16.62
CA ILE A 202 -10.39 -44.01 -16.96
C ILE A 202 -11.15 -43.65 -18.25
N ALA A 203 -11.14 -44.51 -19.26
CA ALA A 203 -11.90 -44.32 -20.50
C ALA A 203 -13.40 -44.33 -20.26
N ALA A 204 -13.91 -45.24 -19.41
CA ALA A 204 -15.33 -45.28 -19.03
C ALA A 204 -15.75 -44.02 -18.29
N LEU A 205 -14.95 -43.53 -17.33
CA LEU A 205 -15.20 -42.31 -16.61
C LEU A 205 -15.22 -41.09 -17.56
N LYS A 206 -14.20 -40.95 -18.41
CA LYS A 206 -14.14 -39.86 -19.40
C LYS A 206 -15.28 -39.88 -20.41
N SER A 207 -15.78 -41.07 -20.79
CA SER A 207 -16.90 -41.20 -21.71
C SER A 207 -18.26 -40.95 -21.06
N ALA A 208 -18.35 -41.13 -19.75
CA ALA A 208 -19.56 -40.91 -19.00
C ALA A 208 -19.76 -39.46 -18.56
N ASP A 209 -18.68 -38.68 -18.47
CA ASP A 209 -18.72 -37.23 -18.19
C ASP A 209 -18.47 -36.46 -19.48
N PHE A 210 -19.55 -36.11 -20.17
CA PHE A 210 -19.47 -35.27 -21.35
C PHE A 210 -20.62 -34.26 -21.42
N SER A 211 -20.31 -33.09 -21.94
CA SER A 211 -21.28 -32.07 -22.27
C SER A 211 -21.04 -31.58 -23.69
N MET A 212 -22.02 -31.76 -24.56
CA MET A 212 -21.93 -31.35 -25.95
C MET A 212 -23.05 -30.35 -26.29
N PRO A 213 -22.74 -29.17 -26.79
CA PRO A 213 -23.75 -28.27 -27.30
C PRO A 213 -24.39 -28.87 -28.56
N ILE A 214 -25.69 -29.07 -28.55
CA ILE A 214 -26.43 -29.66 -29.69
C ILE A 214 -27.21 -28.60 -30.49
N GLY A 215 -27.13 -27.33 -30.11
CA GLY A 215 -27.74 -26.23 -30.84
C GLY A 215 -28.36 -25.19 -29.95
N SER A 216 -29.11 -24.29 -30.54
CA SER A 216 -29.90 -23.28 -29.81
C SER A 216 -31.36 -23.34 -30.27
N THR A 217 -32.26 -23.04 -29.36
CA THR A 217 -33.70 -22.89 -29.66
C THR A 217 -34.18 -21.54 -29.13
N SER A 218 -35.05 -20.90 -29.91
CA SER A 218 -35.64 -19.62 -29.50
C SER A 218 -36.96 -19.85 -28.79
N VAL A 219 -37.07 -19.37 -27.55
CA VAL A 219 -38.34 -19.39 -26.79
C VAL A 219 -38.74 -17.94 -26.50
N GLY A 220 -39.72 -17.46 -27.24
CA GLY A 220 -40.11 -16.05 -27.21
C GLY A 220 -39.01 -15.14 -27.75
N ASN A 221 -38.50 -14.21 -26.94
CA ASN A 221 -37.43 -13.27 -27.29
C ASN A 221 -36.05 -13.70 -26.73
N LYS A 222 -35.89 -14.94 -26.26
CA LYS A 222 -34.63 -15.45 -25.71
C LYS A 222 -34.16 -16.66 -26.52
N ASP A 223 -32.91 -16.64 -26.92
CA ASP A 223 -32.21 -17.79 -27.48
C ASP A 223 -31.61 -18.62 -26.34
N LEU A 224 -32.02 -19.88 -26.25
CA LEU A 224 -31.53 -20.83 -25.27
C LEU A 224 -30.55 -21.77 -25.94
N SER A 225 -29.35 -21.88 -25.44
CA SER A 225 -28.39 -22.93 -25.80
C SER A 225 -28.90 -24.27 -25.25
N VAL A 226 -28.94 -25.25 -26.11
CA VAL A 226 -29.33 -26.63 -25.70
C VAL A 226 -28.04 -27.46 -25.69
N THR A 227 -27.73 -28.02 -24.54
CA THR A 227 -26.61 -28.96 -24.34
C THR A 227 -27.17 -30.35 -24.03
N SER A 228 -26.53 -31.37 -24.56
CA SER A 228 -26.74 -32.76 -24.16
C SER A 228 -25.48 -33.23 -23.44
N GLY A 229 -25.65 -33.84 -22.30
CA GLY A 229 -24.53 -34.36 -21.53
C GLY A 229 -25.02 -35.24 -20.39
N THR A 230 -24.11 -35.98 -19.84
CA THR A 230 -24.27 -36.67 -18.58
C THR A 230 -23.16 -36.19 -17.65
N SER A 231 -23.50 -35.89 -16.41
CA SER A 231 -22.54 -35.68 -15.34
C SER A 231 -22.89 -36.59 -14.19
N PHE A 232 -21.88 -36.98 -13.39
CA PHE A 232 -22.13 -37.80 -12.21
C PHE A 232 -21.98 -36.97 -10.94
N ASP A 233 -22.94 -36.09 -10.75
CA ASP A 233 -23.01 -35.18 -9.59
C ASP A 233 -23.36 -35.93 -8.29
N THR A 234 -23.77 -37.20 -8.40
CA THR A 234 -24.17 -38.00 -7.25
C THR A 234 -23.45 -39.34 -7.21
N MET A 235 -23.23 -39.86 -6.00
CA MET A 235 -22.64 -41.17 -5.77
C MET A 235 -23.41 -42.30 -6.50
N GLU A 236 -24.74 -42.18 -6.58
CA GLU A 236 -25.60 -43.17 -7.24
C GLU A 236 -25.36 -43.23 -8.75
N LEU A 237 -25.11 -42.09 -9.40
CA LEU A 237 -24.76 -42.06 -10.82
C LEU A 237 -23.37 -42.59 -11.07
N LEU A 238 -22.41 -42.29 -10.21
CA LEU A 238 -21.05 -42.81 -10.30
C LEU A 238 -21.01 -44.34 -10.17
N LYS A 239 -21.77 -44.94 -9.25
CA LYS A 239 -21.90 -46.40 -9.10
C LYS A 239 -22.40 -47.07 -10.35
N LYS A 240 -23.28 -46.44 -11.11
CA LYS A 240 -23.94 -46.98 -12.31
C LYS A 240 -23.20 -46.70 -13.63
N ILE A 241 -21.99 -46.17 -13.60
CA ILE A 241 -21.19 -45.99 -14.82
C ILE A 241 -20.92 -47.33 -15.46
N PRO A 242 -21.29 -47.56 -16.75
CA PRO A 242 -21.08 -48.82 -17.42
C PRO A 242 -19.64 -48.95 -17.89
N ILE A 243 -19.02 -50.08 -17.58
CA ILE A 243 -17.70 -50.48 -18.05
C ILE A 243 -17.87 -51.66 -19.02
N THR A 244 -17.52 -51.45 -20.29
CA THR A 244 -17.60 -52.49 -21.32
C THR A 244 -16.38 -53.40 -21.26
N LEU A 245 -16.60 -54.68 -21.08
CA LEU A 245 -15.55 -55.69 -21.08
C LEU A 245 -15.16 -56.10 -22.51
N GLY A 246 -13.95 -56.67 -22.67
CA GLY A 246 -13.44 -57.13 -23.97
C GLY A 246 -14.28 -58.23 -24.66
N ASN A 247 -15.15 -58.89 -23.90
CA ASN A 247 -16.11 -59.90 -24.39
C ASN A 247 -17.49 -59.32 -24.76
N GLY A 248 -17.68 -58.00 -24.68
CA GLY A 248 -18.94 -57.32 -24.97
C GLY A 248 -19.92 -57.25 -23.79
N ASN A 249 -19.62 -57.84 -22.65
CA ASN A 249 -20.44 -57.71 -21.44
C ASN A 249 -20.23 -56.37 -20.78
N ILE A 250 -21.26 -55.90 -20.06
CA ILE A 250 -21.23 -54.62 -19.32
C ILE A 250 -21.26 -54.97 -17.82
N ILE A 251 -20.35 -54.37 -17.08
CA ILE A 251 -20.37 -54.31 -15.61
C ILE A 251 -20.48 -52.85 -15.18
N TYR A 252 -20.78 -52.62 -13.92
CA TYR A 252 -20.90 -51.26 -13.38
C TYR A 252 -19.69 -50.93 -12.48
N MET A 253 -19.46 -49.63 -12.25
CA MET A 253 -18.36 -49.18 -11.42
C MET A 253 -18.42 -49.75 -10.01
N GLU A 254 -19.61 -49.95 -9.44
CA GLU A 254 -19.82 -50.59 -8.13
C GLU A 254 -19.36 -52.07 -8.06
N ASP A 255 -19.27 -52.75 -9.20
CA ASP A 255 -18.78 -54.15 -9.25
C ASP A 255 -17.26 -54.24 -9.05
N VAL A 256 -16.51 -53.18 -9.33
CA VAL A 256 -15.05 -53.12 -9.34
C VAL A 256 -14.45 -52.11 -8.37
N ALA A 257 -15.26 -51.27 -7.73
CA ALA A 257 -14.78 -50.27 -6.80
C ALA A 257 -15.68 -50.13 -5.56
N ASN A 258 -15.09 -49.80 -4.43
CA ASN A 258 -15.80 -49.28 -3.26
C ASN A 258 -15.94 -47.76 -3.40
N ILE A 259 -17.18 -47.30 -3.48
CA ILE A 259 -17.47 -45.88 -3.71
C ILE A 259 -18.08 -45.30 -2.44
N TYR A 260 -17.42 -44.27 -1.88
CA TYR A 260 -17.85 -43.63 -0.64
C TYR A 260 -17.42 -42.16 -0.59
N ASN A 261 -18.16 -41.35 0.18
CA ASN A 261 -17.77 -39.97 0.45
C ASN A 261 -16.61 -39.94 1.44
N THR A 262 -15.64 -39.13 1.18
CA THR A 262 -14.51 -38.87 2.06
C THR A 262 -14.12 -37.40 1.98
N VAL A 263 -13.19 -37.00 2.81
CA VAL A 263 -12.63 -35.66 2.80
C VAL A 263 -11.15 -35.75 2.49
N GLU A 264 -10.62 -34.73 1.85
CA GLU A 264 -9.20 -34.62 1.57
C GLU A 264 -8.37 -34.57 2.86
N ALA A 265 -7.13 -34.99 2.80
CA ALA A 265 -6.21 -34.88 3.92
C ALA A 265 -6.06 -33.38 4.30
N LYS A 266 -5.97 -33.10 5.59
CA LYS A 266 -5.82 -31.70 6.05
C LYS A 266 -4.44 -31.17 5.68
N ASP A 267 -4.39 -30.24 4.75
CA ASP A 267 -3.17 -29.49 4.43
C ASP A 267 -2.92 -28.37 5.45
N SER A 268 -3.99 -27.81 5.98
CA SER A 268 -3.94 -26.76 7.00
C SER A 268 -5.07 -26.92 8.02
N ILE A 269 -4.83 -26.47 9.24
CA ILE A 269 -5.82 -26.50 10.32
C ILE A 269 -6.05 -25.05 10.77
N GLY A 270 -7.27 -24.56 10.59
CA GLY A 270 -7.73 -23.29 11.14
C GLY A 270 -8.52 -23.53 12.42
N ARG A 271 -8.14 -22.86 13.52
CA ARG A 271 -8.90 -22.89 14.79
C ARG A 271 -9.00 -21.51 15.40
N TYR A 272 -10.18 -21.20 15.89
CA TYR A 272 -10.43 -20.00 16.68
C TYR A 272 -11.19 -20.40 17.94
N ASP A 273 -10.65 -20.04 19.10
CA ASP A 273 -11.21 -20.36 20.43
C ASP A 273 -11.55 -21.85 20.62
N GLY A 274 -10.69 -22.72 20.09
CA GLY A 274 -10.83 -24.18 20.19
C GLY A 274 -11.80 -24.83 19.20
N LYS A 275 -12.54 -24.04 18.40
CA LYS A 275 -13.42 -24.54 17.34
C LYS A 275 -12.67 -24.57 16.00
N ASP A 276 -12.96 -25.57 15.17
CA ASP A 276 -12.47 -25.62 13.81
C ASP A 276 -13.11 -24.48 12.99
N THR A 277 -12.30 -23.69 12.30
CA THR A 277 -12.73 -22.53 11.50
C THR A 277 -12.06 -22.54 10.13
N MET A 278 -12.68 -21.89 9.17
CA MET A 278 -12.02 -21.53 7.91
C MET A 278 -11.60 -20.08 7.96
N THR A 279 -10.45 -19.80 7.36
CA THR A 279 -9.92 -18.43 7.25
C THR A 279 -10.18 -17.91 5.85
N ILE A 280 -10.77 -16.72 5.76
CA ILE A 280 -11.06 -16.01 4.52
C ILE A 280 -10.22 -14.74 4.50
N GLY A 281 -9.29 -14.67 3.56
CA GLY A 281 -8.49 -13.47 3.29
C GLY A 281 -9.00 -12.74 2.07
N VAL A 282 -9.43 -11.48 2.22
CA VAL A 282 -10.00 -10.69 1.12
C VAL A 282 -9.00 -9.64 0.65
N LYS A 283 -8.63 -9.68 -0.62
CA LYS A 283 -7.69 -8.75 -1.24
C LYS A 283 -8.42 -7.64 -1.99
N LYS A 284 -7.89 -6.41 -1.88
CA LYS A 284 -8.40 -5.24 -2.60
C LYS A 284 -8.04 -5.30 -4.09
N ASN A 285 -8.86 -4.68 -4.95
CA ASN A 285 -8.44 -4.38 -6.31
C ASN A 285 -7.52 -3.13 -6.34
N GLN A 286 -6.88 -2.87 -7.48
CA GLN A 286 -5.93 -1.76 -7.63
C GLN A 286 -6.58 -0.38 -7.45
N ASP A 287 -7.87 -0.23 -7.77
CA ASP A 287 -8.59 1.04 -7.68
C ASP A 287 -9.23 1.28 -6.32
N SER A 288 -9.15 0.31 -5.39
CA SER A 288 -9.77 0.37 -4.06
C SER A 288 -8.74 0.51 -2.94
N ASP A 289 -9.18 1.02 -1.80
CA ASP A 289 -8.40 1.08 -0.57
C ASP A 289 -8.87 0.03 0.46
N HIS A 290 -8.01 -0.28 1.42
CA HIS A 290 -8.29 -1.27 2.47
C HIS A 290 -9.52 -0.94 3.31
N ILE A 291 -9.83 0.36 3.53
CA ILE A 291 -10.97 0.81 4.34
C ILE A 291 -12.28 0.51 3.62
N THR A 292 -12.33 0.80 2.33
CA THR A 292 -13.51 0.54 1.49
C THR A 292 -13.81 -0.95 1.40
N VAL A 293 -12.79 -1.79 1.18
CA VAL A 293 -12.93 -3.25 1.12
C VAL A 293 -13.41 -3.81 2.45
N SER A 294 -12.72 -3.45 3.55
CA SER A 294 -13.08 -3.96 4.88
C SER A 294 -14.53 -3.63 5.24
N LYS A 295 -14.95 -2.39 5.01
CA LYS A 295 -16.33 -1.96 5.27
C LYS A 295 -17.35 -2.75 4.43
N ALA A 296 -17.11 -2.90 3.13
CA ALA A 296 -18.01 -3.63 2.24
C ALA A 296 -18.11 -5.11 2.64
N VAL A 297 -16.98 -5.75 2.97
CA VAL A 297 -16.94 -7.15 3.43
C VAL A 297 -17.68 -7.31 4.75
N GLN A 298 -17.46 -6.43 5.73
CA GLN A 298 -18.17 -6.50 7.03
C GLN A 298 -19.69 -6.30 6.86
N GLU A 299 -20.16 -5.39 5.99
CA GLU A 299 -21.57 -5.20 5.66
C GLU A 299 -22.17 -6.45 5.01
N THR A 300 -21.42 -7.10 4.10
CA THR A 300 -21.83 -8.36 3.47
C THR A 300 -21.93 -9.49 4.49
N MET A 301 -20.93 -9.64 5.36
CA MET A 301 -20.95 -10.66 6.41
C MET A 301 -22.07 -10.45 7.43
N GLN A 302 -22.42 -9.21 7.76
CA GLN A 302 -23.59 -8.90 8.59
C GLN A 302 -24.89 -9.30 7.90
N THR A 303 -24.99 -9.10 6.59
CA THR A 303 -26.18 -9.49 5.81
C THR A 303 -26.30 -11.02 5.75
N LEU A 304 -25.21 -11.73 5.50
CA LEU A 304 -25.18 -13.20 5.52
C LEU A 304 -25.54 -13.75 6.90
N LYS A 305 -25.04 -13.17 7.97
CA LYS A 305 -25.39 -13.56 9.34
C LYS A 305 -26.86 -13.30 9.68
N ALA A 306 -27.46 -12.27 9.10
CA ALA A 306 -28.90 -12.01 9.27
C ALA A 306 -29.76 -13.05 8.52
N GLN A 307 -29.26 -13.61 7.41
CA GLN A 307 -29.93 -14.69 6.66
C GLN A 307 -29.70 -16.06 7.31
N ASP A 308 -28.50 -16.31 7.80
CA ASP A 308 -28.12 -17.52 8.54
C ASP A 308 -27.60 -17.17 9.94
N PRO A 309 -28.45 -17.20 10.98
CA PRO A 309 -28.05 -16.91 12.35
C PRO A 309 -27.02 -17.87 12.96
N SER A 310 -26.82 -19.06 12.36
CA SER A 310 -25.83 -20.04 12.80
C SER A 310 -24.41 -19.71 12.32
N LEU A 311 -24.28 -18.78 11.36
CA LEU A 311 -23.00 -18.28 10.89
C LEU A 311 -22.30 -17.49 12.02
N GLU A 312 -21.18 -17.99 12.48
CA GLU A 312 -20.25 -17.29 13.37
C GLU A 312 -19.05 -16.81 12.57
N TYR A 313 -18.69 -15.52 12.68
CA TYR A 313 -17.45 -15.01 12.12
C TYR A 313 -16.77 -14.03 13.07
N VAL A 314 -15.46 -13.98 12.98
CA VAL A 314 -14.61 -13.06 13.75
C VAL A 314 -13.62 -12.41 12.81
N VAL A 315 -13.45 -11.11 12.95
CA VAL A 315 -12.38 -10.38 12.25
C VAL A 315 -11.06 -10.67 12.96
N VAL A 316 -10.17 -11.39 12.30
CA VAL A 316 -8.86 -11.78 12.84
C VAL A 316 -7.85 -10.66 12.65
N ASN A 317 -7.85 -10.08 11.46
CA ASN A 317 -7.01 -8.93 11.13
C ASN A 317 -7.76 -7.98 10.21
N ASP A 318 -7.65 -6.69 10.48
CA ASP A 318 -8.24 -5.63 9.66
C ASP A 318 -7.21 -4.50 9.49
N TYR A 319 -6.67 -4.40 8.29
CA TYR A 319 -5.74 -3.32 7.95
C TYR A 319 -6.41 -1.94 7.96
N SER A 320 -7.74 -1.87 7.76
CA SER A 320 -8.49 -0.61 7.80
C SER A 320 -8.45 0.04 9.18
N ASP A 321 -8.51 -0.76 10.24
CA ASP A 321 -8.41 -0.29 11.62
C ASP A 321 -7.02 0.28 11.92
N GLN A 322 -5.96 -0.39 11.44
CA GLN A 322 -4.58 0.07 11.60
C GLN A 322 -4.35 1.38 10.86
N ILE A 323 -4.82 1.47 9.61
CA ILE A 323 -4.73 2.68 8.79
C ILE A 323 -5.51 3.82 9.44
N SER A 324 -6.77 3.59 9.82
CA SER A 324 -7.64 4.58 10.46
C SER A 324 -7.04 5.13 11.76
N ASN A 325 -6.54 4.25 12.62
CA ASN A 325 -5.89 4.63 13.87
C ASN A 325 -4.59 5.42 13.64
N SER A 326 -3.79 5.01 12.66
CA SER A 326 -2.56 5.71 12.29
C SER A 326 -2.86 7.09 11.74
N LEU A 327 -3.82 7.21 10.82
CA LEU A 327 -4.28 8.49 10.26
C LEU A 327 -4.79 9.42 11.35
N LYS A 328 -5.64 8.91 12.24
CA LYS A 328 -6.18 9.68 13.37
C LYS A 328 -5.07 10.18 14.29
N SER A 329 -4.09 9.35 14.60
CA SER A 329 -2.93 9.72 15.42
C SER A 329 -2.10 10.82 14.77
N VAL A 330 -1.83 10.71 13.46
CA VAL A 330 -1.08 11.73 12.72
C VAL A 330 -1.87 13.04 12.62
N PHE A 331 -3.17 13.00 12.33
CA PHE A 331 -4.02 14.20 12.32
C PHE A 331 -4.05 14.90 13.68
N GLN A 332 -4.17 14.15 14.76
CA GLN A 332 -4.11 14.69 16.12
C GLN A 332 -2.75 15.34 16.39
N THR A 333 -1.65 14.70 16.00
CA THR A 333 -0.30 15.21 16.15
C THR A 333 -0.10 16.48 15.34
N MET A 334 -0.61 16.54 14.10
CA MET A 334 -0.54 17.72 13.24
C MET A 334 -1.31 18.91 13.84
N ILE A 335 -2.54 18.67 14.30
CA ILE A 335 -3.32 19.71 14.98
C ILE A 335 -2.60 20.22 16.23
N MET A 336 -2.07 19.29 17.04
CA MET A 336 -1.32 19.63 18.25
C MET A 336 -0.06 20.45 17.91
N ALA A 337 0.68 20.08 16.85
CA ALA A 337 1.85 20.82 16.39
C ALA A 337 1.49 22.27 15.99
N VAL A 338 0.38 22.46 15.26
CA VAL A 338 -0.11 23.78 14.89
C VAL A 338 -0.50 24.61 16.14
N ILE A 339 -1.21 24.00 17.08
CA ILE A 339 -1.62 24.67 18.33
C ILE A 339 -0.38 25.07 19.16
N ILE A 340 0.59 24.15 19.31
CA ILE A 340 1.85 24.44 20.03
C ILE A 340 2.61 25.56 19.33
N ALA A 341 2.73 25.53 18.00
CA ALA A 341 3.37 26.58 17.24
C ALA A 341 2.69 27.96 17.46
N MET A 342 1.36 27.99 17.38
CA MET A 342 0.58 29.22 17.65
C MET A 342 0.77 29.71 19.08
N PHE A 343 0.79 28.79 20.06
CA PHE A 343 1.01 29.13 21.47
C PHE A 343 2.41 29.71 21.69
N ILE A 344 3.45 29.10 21.11
CA ILE A 344 4.82 29.61 21.20
C ILE A 344 4.92 30.99 20.58
N ILE A 345 4.34 31.22 19.40
CA ILE A 345 4.34 32.52 18.75
C ILE A 345 3.64 33.58 19.60
N TRP A 346 2.48 33.22 20.17
CA TRP A 346 1.78 34.11 21.10
C TRP A 346 2.64 34.44 22.33
N LEU A 347 3.34 33.48 22.88
CA LEU A 347 4.21 33.61 24.03
C LEU A 347 5.35 34.63 23.77
N PHE A 348 5.93 34.58 22.56
CA PHE A 348 7.05 35.45 22.17
C PHE A 348 6.63 36.83 21.75
N PHE A 349 5.59 36.96 20.92
CA PHE A 349 5.15 38.26 20.39
C PHE A 349 4.11 38.95 21.29
N GLY A 350 3.44 38.24 22.19
CA GLY A 350 2.39 38.79 23.06
C GLY A 350 1.09 39.16 22.34
N ASP A 351 0.99 38.94 21.02
CA ASP A 351 -0.19 39.26 20.22
C ASP A 351 -0.79 38.00 19.54
N ILE A 352 -2.06 37.76 19.84
CA ILE A 352 -2.81 36.62 19.29
C ILE A 352 -3.03 36.76 17.78
N LYS A 353 -3.05 37.98 17.23
CA LYS A 353 -3.18 38.22 15.80
C LYS A 353 -1.94 37.75 15.04
N ALA A 354 -0.76 37.92 15.63
CA ALA A 354 0.49 37.36 15.09
C ALA A 354 0.45 35.85 15.01
N SER A 355 -0.04 35.20 16.07
CA SER A 355 -0.22 33.73 16.08
C SER A 355 -1.21 33.25 15.04
N LEU A 356 -2.34 33.99 14.84
CA LEU A 356 -3.33 33.64 13.82
C LEU A 356 -2.80 33.75 12.40
N ILE A 357 -1.90 34.72 12.12
CA ILE A 357 -1.26 34.83 10.80
C ILE A 357 -0.49 33.57 10.46
N VAL A 358 0.36 33.10 11.37
CA VAL A 358 1.14 31.88 11.17
C VAL A 358 0.23 30.65 11.20
N GLY A 359 -0.74 30.62 12.14
CA GLY A 359 -1.75 29.56 12.24
C GLY A 359 -2.58 29.37 10.96
N THR A 360 -2.79 30.44 10.17
CA THR A 360 -3.47 30.37 8.86
C THR A 360 -2.51 29.89 7.75
N SER A 361 -1.25 30.30 7.81
CA SER A 361 -0.23 29.97 6.82
C SER A 361 0.08 28.48 6.77
N ILE A 362 0.10 27.79 7.91
CA ILE A 362 0.46 26.36 8.01
C ILE A 362 -0.55 25.45 7.28
N PRO A 363 -1.86 25.49 7.57
CA PRO A 363 -2.84 24.65 6.87
C PRO A 363 -2.84 24.85 5.36
N VAL A 364 -2.69 26.10 4.90
CA VAL A 364 -2.65 26.39 3.46
C VAL A 364 -1.40 25.79 2.82
N SER A 365 -0.26 25.85 3.50
CA SER A 365 0.99 25.22 3.02
C SER A 365 0.89 23.69 2.98
N ILE A 366 0.26 23.08 3.98
CA ILE A 366 -0.01 21.63 4.01
C ILE A 366 -0.89 21.22 2.81
N LEU A 367 -1.99 21.95 2.59
CA LEU A 367 -2.90 21.66 1.47
C LEU A 367 -2.19 21.80 0.11
N ALA A 368 -1.31 22.79 -0.03
CA ALA A 368 -0.49 22.94 -1.23
C ALA A 368 0.48 21.77 -1.41
N ALA A 369 1.12 21.29 -0.33
CA ALA A 369 2.00 20.13 -0.38
C ALA A 369 1.22 18.87 -0.76
N LEU A 370 0.01 18.67 -0.22
CA LEU A 370 -0.87 17.53 -0.55
C LEU A 370 -1.27 17.51 -2.04
N ILE A 371 -1.54 18.68 -2.63
CA ILE A 371 -1.80 18.78 -4.08
C ILE A 371 -0.57 18.31 -4.87
N LEU A 372 0.63 18.75 -4.49
CA LEU A 372 1.88 18.35 -5.15
C LEU A 372 2.16 16.87 -4.98
N MET A 373 1.94 16.31 -3.79
CA MET A 373 2.07 14.88 -3.53
C MET A 373 1.16 14.07 -4.46
N LYS A 374 -0.12 14.45 -4.56
CA LYS A 374 -1.08 13.79 -5.44
C LYS A 374 -0.67 13.87 -6.92
N THR A 375 -0.18 15.01 -7.39
CA THR A 375 0.29 15.15 -8.79
C THR A 375 1.50 14.29 -9.11
N MET A 376 2.28 13.88 -8.09
CA MET A 376 3.41 12.95 -8.22
C MET A 376 2.99 11.49 -7.98
N GLY A 377 1.71 11.21 -7.74
CA GLY A 377 1.20 9.85 -7.50
C GLY A 377 1.51 9.29 -6.12
N PHE A 378 1.89 10.13 -5.13
CA PHE A 378 2.17 9.63 -3.79
C PHE A 378 0.88 9.38 -3.01
N THR A 379 0.80 8.20 -2.37
CA THR A 379 -0.29 7.81 -1.47
C THR A 379 -0.17 8.51 -0.11
N LEU A 380 -1.29 8.61 0.60
CA LEU A 380 -1.31 9.05 2.00
C LEU A 380 -1.06 7.85 2.90
N ASN A 381 0.13 7.75 3.45
CA ASN A 381 0.56 6.67 4.33
C ASN A 381 1.29 7.21 5.56
N VAL A 382 1.65 6.33 6.50
CA VAL A 382 2.31 6.74 7.74
C VAL A 382 3.61 7.52 7.48
N ILE A 383 4.37 7.17 6.43
CA ILE A 383 5.64 7.83 6.10
C ILE A 383 5.39 9.25 5.58
N THR A 384 4.51 9.40 4.58
CA THR A 384 4.19 10.71 3.98
C THR A 384 3.52 11.64 4.99
N LEU A 385 2.61 11.12 5.81
CA LEU A 385 1.94 11.90 6.84
C LEU A 385 2.89 12.30 7.98
N SER A 386 3.80 11.42 8.40
CA SER A 386 4.85 11.77 9.37
C SER A 386 5.79 12.83 8.80
N SER A 387 6.06 12.79 7.50
CA SER A 387 6.85 13.83 6.80
C SER A 387 6.13 15.17 6.78
N LEU A 388 4.79 15.18 6.64
CA LEU A 388 3.99 16.39 6.78
C LEU A 388 4.10 16.98 8.20
N VAL A 389 4.02 16.15 9.24
CA VAL A 389 4.18 16.60 10.63
C VAL A 389 5.57 17.20 10.85
N LEU A 390 6.62 16.53 10.36
CA LEU A 390 7.97 17.07 10.40
C LEU A 390 8.08 18.40 9.63
N GLY A 391 7.45 18.45 8.45
CA GLY A 391 7.36 19.65 7.62
C GLY A 391 6.69 20.83 8.34
N VAL A 392 5.65 20.59 9.16
CA VAL A 392 4.99 21.65 9.95
C VAL A 392 5.99 22.43 10.81
N GLY A 393 6.88 21.73 11.51
CA GLY A 393 7.91 22.36 12.34
C GLY A 393 8.83 23.28 11.54
N MET A 394 9.21 22.87 10.33
CA MET A 394 10.10 23.65 9.46
C MET A 394 9.36 24.77 8.69
N MET A 395 8.07 24.57 8.37
CA MET A 395 7.26 25.57 7.66
C MET A 395 6.99 26.82 8.49
N VAL A 396 6.90 26.69 9.81
CA VAL A 396 6.63 27.80 10.74
C VAL A 396 7.74 28.85 10.67
N ASP A 397 8.97 28.43 10.49
CA ASP A 397 10.16 29.29 10.54
C ASP A 397 10.12 30.40 9.47
N ASN A 398 9.83 30.05 8.21
CA ASN A 398 9.71 31.04 7.13
C ASN A 398 8.66 32.13 7.46
N SER A 399 7.53 31.72 8.02
CA SER A 399 6.44 32.64 8.38
C SER A 399 6.80 33.54 9.54
N ILE A 400 7.54 33.05 10.55
CA ILE A 400 8.01 33.80 11.70
C ILE A 400 9.01 34.89 11.25
N VAL A 401 9.99 34.52 10.42
CA VAL A 401 11.01 35.48 9.94
C VAL A 401 10.40 36.63 9.15
N VAL A 402 9.41 36.33 8.27
CA VAL A 402 8.68 37.39 7.55
C VAL A 402 7.89 38.28 8.50
N LEU A 403 7.16 37.65 9.45
CA LEU A 403 6.35 38.40 10.42
C LEU A 403 7.20 39.32 11.28
N GLU A 404 8.31 38.82 11.83
CA GLU A 404 9.27 39.61 12.60
C GLU A 404 9.82 40.78 11.79
N SER A 405 10.20 40.54 10.54
CA SER A 405 10.68 41.61 9.67
C SER A 405 9.61 42.66 9.41
N CYS A 406 8.34 42.24 9.18
CA CYS A 406 7.24 43.17 9.02
C CYS A 406 7.04 44.06 10.28
N PHE A 407 7.17 43.50 11.48
CA PHE A 407 7.13 44.25 12.72
C PHE A 407 8.23 45.32 12.81
N ARG A 408 9.46 44.97 12.43
CA ARG A 408 10.61 45.92 12.44
C ARG A 408 10.41 47.11 11.52
N PHE A 409 9.66 46.95 10.41
CA PHE A 409 9.36 48.00 9.44
C PHE A 409 8.06 48.76 9.75
N THR A 410 7.34 48.40 10.82
CA THR A 410 6.09 49.04 11.19
C THR A 410 6.33 50.17 12.18
N ASP A 411 6.01 51.41 11.78
CA ASP A 411 6.05 52.55 12.69
C ASP A 411 4.86 52.49 13.67
N LYS A 412 5.12 52.77 14.95
CA LYS A 412 4.10 52.78 16.02
C LYS A 412 3.04 53.87 15.71
N GLY A 413 1.80 53.42 15.45
CA GLY A 413 0.67 54.30 15.18
C GLY A 413 0.34 54.55 13.71
N GLY A 414 1.01 53.84 12.78
CA GLY A 414 0.79 53.97 11.35
C GLY A 414 -0.57 53.42 10.84
N GLY A 415 -1.10 54.08 9.80
CA GLY A 415 -2.34 53.68 9.13
C GLY A 415 -2.19 52.47 8.18
N PHE A 416 -3.28 52.14 7.44
CA PHE A 416 -3.29 51.00 6.49
C PHE A 416 -2.20 51.10 5.40
N VAL A 417 -1.91 52.29 4.91
CA VAL A 417 -0.89 52.52 3.86
C VAL A 417 0.51 52.18 4.39
N GLU A 418 0.80 52.56 5.63
CA GLU A 418 2.07 52.29 6.31
C GLU A 418 2.23 50.82 6.64
N THR A 419 1.18 50.13 7.13
CA THR A 419 1.18 48.68 7.34
C THR A 419 1.45 47.91 6.04
N ARG A 420 0.86 48.37 4.92
CA ARG A 420 1.11 47.75 3.60
C ARG A 420 2.54 47.97 3.13
N LYS A 421 3.10 49.18 3.35
CA LYS A 421 4.50 49.47 3.03
C LYS A 421 5.44 48.61 3.89
N ALA A 422 5.18 48.53 5.20
CA ALA A 422 5.93 47.70 6.12
C ALA A 422 5.91 46.19 5.72
N ALA A 423 4.75 45.69 5.28
CA ALA A 423 4.64 44.30 4.79
C ALA A 423 5.46 44.06 3.50
N ILE A 424 5.51 45.05 2.58
CA ILE A 424 6.31 44.94 1.34
C ILE A 424 7.79 45.01 1.66
N ASP A 425 8.21 46.06 2.39
CA ASP A 425 9.62 46.32 2.66
C ASP A 425 10.21 45.30 3.64
N GLY A 426 9.44 44.88 4.65
CA GLY A 426 9.81 43.84 5.58
C GLY A 426 10.00 42.49 4.90
N THR A 427 9.05 42.05 4.05
CA THR A 427 9.21 40.80 3.29
C THR A 427 10.41 40.88 2.34
N ALA A 428 10.62 42.01 1.68
CA ALA A 428 11.74 42.21 0.76
C ALA A 428 13.10 42.14 1.45
N ALA A 429 13.21 42.63 2.68
CA ALA A 429 14.46 42.66 3.45
C ALA A 429 14.96 41.25 3.81
N VAL A 430 14.06 40.28 3.97
CA VAL A 430 14.43 38.91 4.38
C VAL A 430 14.32 37.89 3.25
N LEU A 431 13.87 38.27 2.08
CA LEU A 431 13.55 37.40 0.97
C LEU A 431 14.75 36.48 0.57
N GLU A 432 15.92 37.08 0.39
CA GLU A 432 17.12 36.32 0.00
C GLU A 432 17.54 35.33 1.08
N SER A 433 17.41 35.72 2.35
CA SER A 433 17.73 34.84 3.49
C SER A 433 16.78 33.64 3.58
N ILE A 434 15.47 33.86 3.40
CA ILE A 434 14.46 32.80 3.46
C ILE A 434 14.61 31.86 2.28
N ILE A 435 14.82 32.37 1.07
CA ILE A 435 15.09 31.53 -0.11
C ILE A 435 16.34 30.69 0.11
N GLY A 436 17.44 31.31 0.56
CA GLY A 436 18.69 30.61 0.84
C GLY A 436 18.51 29.50 1.88
N GLY A 437 17.84 29.80 3.01
CA GLY A 437 17.53 28.81 4.04
C GLY A 437 16.65 27.67 3.53
N THR A 438 15.58 27.99 2.80
CA THR A 438 14.68 26.98 2.23
C THR A 438 15.42 26.08 1.22
N VAL A 439 16.21 26.67 0.31
CA VAL A 439 16.99 25.90 -0.67
C VAL A 439 18.00 24.99 0.05
N THR A 440 18.69 25.50 1.05
CA THR A 440 19.65 24.69 1.84
C THR A 440 18.95 23.49 2.49
N THR A 441 17.78 23.72 3.09
CA THR A 441 16.99 22.63 3.68
C THR A 441 16.54 21.63 2.62
N CYS A 442 16.03 22.09 1.47
CA CYS A 442 15.64 21.20 0.37
C CYS A 442 16.80 20.34 -0.13
N VAL A 443 18.00 20.93 -0.27
CA VAL A 443 19.20 20.20 -0.71
C VAL A 443 19.58 19.05 0.23
N VAL A 444 19.33 19.18 1.53
CA VAL A 444 19.57 18.09 2.51
C VAL A 444 18.63 16.90 2.26
N PHE A 445 17.39 17.12 1.78
CA PHE A 445 16.41 16.06 1.53
C PHE A 445 16.45 15.50 0.09
N ILE A 446 17.15 16.15 -0.85
CA ILE A 446 17.30 15.64 -2.22
C ILE A 446 17.98 14.25 -2.25
N PRO A 447 19.05 13.95 -1.50
CA PRO A 447 19.63 12.62 -1.48
C PRO A 447 18.64 11.51 -1.11
N LEU A 448 17.73 11.76 -0.15
CA LEU A 448 16.68 10.80 0.21
C LEU A 448 15.72 10.52 -0.95
N ALA A 449 15.45 11.55 -1.77
CA ALA A 449 14.60 11.43 -2.94
C ALA A 449 15.28 10.71 -4.12
N LEU A 450 16.61 10.57 -4.09
CA LEU A 450 17.43 9.95 -5.14
C LEU A 450 17.94 8.55 -4.77
N ILE A 451 17.63 8.04 -3.58
CA ILE A 451 17.96 6.67 -3.20
C ILE A 451 17.22 5.72 -4.14
N SER A 452 17.89 4.71 -4.65
CA SER A 452 17.34 3.60 -5.44
C SER A 452 17.04 2.38 -4.57
N GLY A 453 16.36 1.40 -5.14
CA GLY A 453 16.03 0.16 -4.46
C GLY A 453 14.82 0.28 -3.51
N MET A 454 14.59 -0.76 -2.72
CA MET A 454 13.47 -0.82 -1.76
C MET A 454 13.51 0.36 -0.76
N SER A 455 14.69 0.70 -0.23
CA SER A 455 14.84 1.87 0.64
C SER A 455 14.47 3.15 -0.06
N GLY A 456 14.77 3.26 -1.37
CA GLY A 456 14.39 4.40 -2.18
C GLY A 456 12.88 4.55 -2.30
N GLN A 457 12.15 3.48 -2.53
CA GLN A 457 10.69 3.51 -2.61
C GLN A 457 10.04 4.01 -1.31
N MET A 458 10.63 3.67 -0.16
CA MET A 458 10.18 4.17 1.15
C MET A 458 10.55 5.63 1.40
N PHE A 459 11.79 6.05 1.09
CA PHE A 459 12.30 7.37 1.47
C PHE A 459 12.06 8.46 0.40
N LYS A 460 11.84 8.09 -0.85
CA LYS A 460 11.51 9.04 -1.92
C LYS A 460 10.25 9.86 -1.64
N PRO A 461 9.10 9.26 -1.24
CA PRO A 461 7.92 10.02 -0.83
C PRO A 461 8.18 10.93 0.37
N LEU A 462 8.99 10.48 1.35
CA LEU A 462 9.37 11.28 2.51
C LEU A 462 10.15 12.53 2.09
N GLY A 463 11.22 12.36 1.30
CA GLY A 463 12.06 13.46 0.84
C GLY A 463 11.28 14.49 0.04
N PHE A 464 10.49 14.05 -0.94
CA PHE A 464 9.66 14.95 -1.75
C PHE A 464 8.57 15.65 -0.94
N THR A 465 7.92 14.96 0.00
CA THR A 465 6.89 15.58 0.86
C THR A 465 7.47 16.76 1.65
N ILE A 466 8.66 16.60 2.24
CA ILE A 466 9.31 17.69 2.98
C ILE A 466 9.68 18.83 2.02
N ILE A 467 10.23 18.54 0.85
CA ILE A 467 10.56 19.55 -0.16
C ILE A 467 9.30 20.32 -0.58
N PHE A 468 8.18 19.64 -0.83
CA PHE A 468 6.91 20.29 -1.17
C PHE A 468 6.40 21.17 -0.04
N CYS A 469 6.50 20.71 1.21
CA CYS A 469 6.16 21.52 2.39
C CYS A 469 7.00 22.79 2.47
N MET A 470 8.30 22.69 2.25
CA MET A 470 9.22 23.83 2.32
C MET A 470 8.96 24.83 1.19
N VAL A 471 8.73 24.37 -0.04
CA VAL A 471 8.39 25.23 -1.18
C VAL A 471 7.04 25.90 -0.97
N ALA A 472 6.02 25.16 -0.51
CA ALA A 472 4.70 25.70 -0.19
C ALA A 472 4.77 26.76 0.93
N SER A 473 5.58 26.51 1.97
CA SER A 473 5.81 27.46 3.07
C SER A 473 6.49 28.74 2.57
N LEU A 474 7.51 28.62 1.72
CA LEU A 474 8.18 29.80 1.14
C LEU A 474 7.19 30.67 0.35
N ILE A 475 6.35 30.04 -0.49
CA ILE A 475 5.32 30.76 -1.25
C ILE A 475 4.30 31.39 -0.31
N SER A 476 3.85 30.68 0.72
CA SER A 476 2.92 31.19 1.74
C SER A 476 3.51 32.36 2.52
N ALA A 477 4.78 32.27 2.92
CA ALA A 477 5.49 33.33 3.62
C ALA A 477 5.61 34.63 2.80
N MET A 478 5.75 34.51 1.46
CA MET A 478 5.82 35.66 0.56
C MET A 478 4.45 36.20 0.14
N THR A 479 3.36 35.45 0.35
CA THR A 479 2.03 35.80 -0.16
C THR A 479 0.99 35.97 0.96
N ILE A 480 0.74 34.88 1.71
CA ILE A 480 -0.31 34.80 2.72
C ILE A 480 0.07 35.63 3.96
N VAL A 481 1.30 35.44 4.46
CA VAL A 481 1.76 36.15 5.67
C VAL A 481 1.66 37.68 5.53
N PRO A 482 2.24 38.33 4.48
CA PRO A 482 2.13 39.75 4.33
C PRO A 482 0.69 40.22 4.03
N LEU A 483 -0.13 39.41 3.37
CA LEU A 483 -1.54 39.70 3.16
C LEU A 483 -2.31 39.72 4.48
N CYS A 484 -2.18 38.68 5.29
CA CYS A 484 -2.80 38.55 6.62
C CYS A 484 -2.28 39.65 7.57
N TYR A 485 -0.99 40.03 7.46
CA TYR A 485 -0.42 41.13 8.21
C TYR A 485 -1.16 42.46 7.95
N CYS A 486 -1.48 42.75 6.70
CA CYS A 486 -2.26 43.93 6.34
C CYS A 486 -3.71 43.86 6.86
N PHE A 487 -4.33 42.68 6.90
CA PHE A 487 -5.71 42.52 7.38
C PHE A 487 -5.81 42.57 8.90
N TYR A 488 -5.01 41.80 9.62
CA TYR A 488 -5.10 41.66 11.07
C TYR A 488 -4.43 42.83 11.83
N ARG A 489 -3.46 43.52 11.21
CA ARG A 489 -2.67 44.59 11.81
C ARG A 489 -2.18 44.25 13.20
N PRO A 490 -1.35 43.19 13.34
CA PRO A 490 -0.83 42.80 14.62
C PRO A 490 0.08 43.89 15.19
N GLN A 491 0.16 43.97 16.52
CA GLN A 491 1.02 44.92 17.21
C GLN A 491 1.98 44.15 18.12
N GLU A 492 3.27 44.41 17.95
CA GLU A 492 4.26 43.86 18.88
C GLU A 492 4.07 44.54 20.24
N LYS A 493 3.73 43.76 21.27
CA LYS A 493 3.61 44.26 22.63
C LYS A 493 4.99 44.32 23.27
N GLU A 494 5.30 45.47 23.88
CA GLU A 494 6.57 45.69 24.59
C GLU A 494 6.77 44.74 25.78
N GLU A 495 5.67 44.27 26.35
CA GLU A 495 5.65 43.26 27.43
C GLU A 495 5.06 41.95 26.90
N SER A 496 5.92 41.14 26.25
CA SER A 496 5.56 39.73 25.98
C SER A 496 5.61 38.93 27.30
N PRO A 497 4.79 37.84 27.45
CA PRO A 497 4.78 37.02 28.64
C PRO A 497 6.17 36.50 29.07
N VAL A 498 7.09 36.30 28.13
CA VAL A 498 8.47 35.86 28.36
C VAL A 498 9.51 36.99 28.16
N GLY A 499 9.10 38.22 28.01
CA GLY A 499 10.02 39.34 27.73
C GLY A 499 11.12 39.55 28.78
N ALA A 500 10.82 39.31 30.04
CA ALA A 500 11.81 39.35 31.11
C ALA A 500 12.87 38.26 30.98
N LEU A 501 12.47 37.04 30.63
CA LEU A 501 13.37 35.88 30.39
C LEU A 501 14.24 36.14 29.18
N ILE A 502 13.66 36.63 28.08
CA ILE A 502 14.38 36.94 26.83
C ILE A 502 15.46 37.99 27.11
N ARG A 503 15.13 39.08 27.83
CA ARG A 503 16.10 40.09 28.23
C ARG A 503 17.23 39.54 29.08
N ALA A 504 16.91 38.67 30.03
CA ALA A 504 17.94 37.97 30.85
C ALA A 504 18.86 37.10 29.99
N MET A 505 18.28 36.34 29.05
CA MET A 505 19.06 35.52 28.10
C MET A 505 19.92 36.39 27.15
N GLN A 506 19.40 37.49 26.63
CA GLN A 506 20.14 38.43 25.78
C GLN A 506 21.33 39.03 26.52
N ASN A 507 21.12 39.43 27.78
CA ASN A 507 22.20 39.98 28.61
C ASN A 507 23.28 38.91 28.93
N GLY A 508 22.86 37.68 29.22
CA GLY A 508 23.76 36.53 29.39
C GLY A 508 24.58 36.26 28.13
N TYR A 509 23.89 36.15 26.98
CA TYR A 509 24.54 35.95 25.67
C TYR A 509 25.53 37.09 25.34
N ARG A 510 25.12 38.34 25.54
CA ARG A 510 25.99 39.51 25.31
C ARG A 510 27.26 39.45 26.19
N SER A 511 27.13 38.97 27.43
CA SER A 511 28.27 38.83 28.34
C SER A 511 29.20 37.72 27.90
N ILE A 512 28.64 36.55 27.52
CA ILE A 512 29.39 35.40 26.99
C ILE A 512 30.11 35.78 25.69
N MET A 513 29.43 36.40 24.74
CA MET A 513 29.98 36.83 23.46
C MET A 513 31.12 37.82 23.63
N LYS A 514 31.04 38.80 24.57
CA LYS A 514 32.15 39.68 24.87
C LYS A 514 33.40 38.96 25.31
N VAL A 515 33.26 37.88 26.11
CA VAL A 515 34.39 37.07 26.56
C VAL A 515 34.97 36.22 25.41
N LEU A 516 34.08 35.57 24.64
CA LEU A 516 34.47 34.73 23.50
C LEU A 516 35.21 35.53 22.42
N LEU A 517 34.72 36.71 22.07
CA LEU A 517 35.35 37.58 21.09
C LEU A 517 36.71 38.14 21.56
N LYS A 518 36.89 38.37 22.88
CA LYS A 518 38.21 38.72 23.45
C LYS A 518 39.22 37.58 23.34
N LYS A 519 38.77 36.31 23.47
CA LYS A 519 39.63 35.11 23.46
C LYS A 519 39.45 34.28 22.19
N LYS A 520 39.24 34.91 21.04
CA LYS A 520 38.92 34.25 19.77
C LYS A 520 39.85 33.11 19.36
N LYS A 521 41.16 33.26 19.63
CA LYS A 521 42.16 32.20 19.32
C LYS A 521 42.00 30.96 20.21
N THR A 522 41.72 31.16 21.51
CA THR A 522 41.47 30.07 22.46
C THR A 522 40.17 29.34 22.10
N VAL A 523 39.13 30.07 21.74
CA VAL A 523 37.84 29.47 21.31
C VAL A 523 38.02 28.63 20.05
N LEU A 524 38.75 29.14 19.06
CA LEU A 524 39.04 28.39 17.83
C LEU A 524 39.84 27.10 18.15
N PHE A 525 40.86 27.19 18.99
CA PHE A 525 41.66 26.04 19.38
C PHE A 525 40.83 24.99 20.14
N THR A 526 39.97 25.42 21.10
CA THR A 526 39.09 24.49 21.84
C THR A 526 38.03 23.86 20.96
N SER A 527 37.47 24.58 19.97
CA SER A 527 36.51 24.02 19.04
C SER A 527 37.13 22.96 18.12
N VAL A 528 38.34 23.22 17.63
CA VAL A 528 39.10 22.24 16.83
C VAL A 528 39.51 21.02 17.68
N ALA A 529 39.94 21.24 18.93
CA ALA A 529 40.29 20.14 19.84
C ALA A 529 39.08 19.26 20.18
N LEU A 530 37.88 19.88 20.41
CA LEU A 530 36.64 19.15 20.61
C LEU A 530 36.20 18.36 19.36
N LEU A 531 36.38 18.94 18.17
CA LEU A 531 36.07 18.27 16.92
C LEU A 531 36.97 17.04 16.71
N VAL A 532 38.29 17.19 16.96
CA VAL A 532 39.23 16.07 16.90
C VAL A 532 38.88 14.99 17.94
N ALA A 533 38.53 15.39 19.17
CA ALA A 533 38.09 14.45 20.22
C ALA A 533 36.78 13.73 19.91
N ALA A 534 35.89 14.35 19.13
CA ALA A 534 34.65 13.73 18.67
C ALA A 534 34.83 12.72 17.53
N PHE A 535 35.95 12.83 16.79
CA PHE A 535 36.33 11.87 15.75
C PHE A 535 37.18 10.69 16.29
N TRP A 536 37.63 10.79 17.53
CA TRP A 536 38.32 9.71 18.26
C TRP A 536 37.36 8.97 19.21
#